data_a980397e73a8be015095f0901edb56e8
#
_entry.id   a980397e73a8be015095f0901edb56e8
#
_cell.length_a   1.000
_cell.length_b   1.000
_cell.length_c   1.000
_cell.angle_alpha   90.00
_cell.angle_beta   90.00
_cell.angle_gamma   90.00
#
_symmetry.space_group_name_H-M   'P 1'
#
loop_
_entity.id
_entity.type
_entity.pdbx_description
1 polymer ?
#
loop_
_entity_poly.entity_id
_entity_poly.type
_entity_poly.pdbx_seq_one_letter_code
_entity_poly.pdbx_strand_id
1 'polypeptide(L)'
;MKNNLLNLHKVIFAFLSLICSFVAVHAQQKSNLNDTVILLKEVSVKPKFSLTSPDMMQALALQRRIAGSTSLVEIRPDNQRIATIKDALKMQPGVMIQEFFGSNDQPRLNIRGSGIQSNPQRRGVYLLQDGIPVNFSDGSYVVGIMDAMTARYVEVFKGANALRFGAGTLGGALNFVSRTAQTDSTTSVKLEGGSYGTIGLTFTTGKRMGAWDMFVASTYNTQKGYRIYNENNRLTASFNVGWRNQKHTIENRTFMHFTHLY
;
A
#
# COMPACT_ATOMS: atom_id res chain seq x y z
N MET A 1 -25.11 -0.36 -24.92
CA MET A 1 -24.45 -0.99 -23.77
C MET A 1 -23.72 -2.31 -24.09
N LYS A 2 -24.11 -3.12 -25.06
CA LYS A 2 -23.43 -4.39 -25.39
C LYS A 2 -22.02 -4.27 -25.98
N ASN A 3 -21.68 -3.21 -26.66
CA ASN A 3 -20.37 -3.05 -27.35
C ASN A 3 -19.20 -2.69 -26.41
N ASN A 4 -19.48 -2.09 -25.25
CA ASN A 4 -18.43 -1.70 -24.31
C ASN A 4 -17.92 -2.89 -23.46
N LEU A 5 -18.78 -3.88 -23.20
CA LEU A 5 -18.36 -5.11 -22.51
C LEU A 5 -17.42 -5.95 -23.37
N LEU A 6 -17.67 -6.01 -24.70
CA LEU A 6 -16.84 -6.80 -25.64
C LEU A 6 -15.42 -6.23 -25.76
N ASN A 7 -15.27 -4.91 -25.67
CA ASN A 7 -13.96 -4.26 -25.71
C ASN A 7 -13.20 -4.41 -24.38
N LEU A 8 -13.89 -4.44 -23.27
CA LEU A 8 -13.28 -4.66 -21.95
C LEU A 8 -12.67 -6.07 -21.84
N HIS A 9 -13.36 -7.10 -22.35
CA HIS A 9 -12.82 -8.47 -22.38
C HIS A 9 -11.58 -8.60 -23.25
N LYS A 10 -11.52 -7.89 -24.37
CA LYS A 10 -10.33 -7.89 -25.25
C LYS A 10 -9.12 -7.26 -24.58
N VAL A 11 -9.32 -6.17 -23.85
CA VAL A 11 -8.24 -5.50 -23.11
C VAL A 11 -7.74 -6.37 -21.94
N ILE A 12 -8.66 -6.99 -21.19
CA ILE A 12 -8.31 -7.92 -20.11
C ILE A 12 -7.56 -9.15 -20.65
N PHE A 13 -8.00 -9.70 -21.79
CA PHE A 13 -7.35 -10.84 -22.41
C PHE A 13 -5.97 -10.51 -22.98
N ALA A 14 -5.78 -9.32 -23.53
CA ALA A 14 -4.48 -8.83 -23.99
C ALA A 14 -3.51 -8.62 -22.81
N PHE A 15 -4.01 -8.11 -21.68
CA PHE A 15 -3.21 -7.92 -20.48
C PHE A 15 -2.83 -9.26 -19.82
N LEU A 16 -3.75 -10.21 -19.81
CA LEU A 16 -3.51 -11.56 -19.29
C LEU A 16 -2.51 -12.34 -20.16
N SER A 17 -2.59 -12.20 -21.48
CA SER A 17 -1.66 -12.79 -22.45
C SER A 17 -0.24 -12.22 -22.32
N LEU A 18 -0.12 -10.92 -22.03
CA LEU A 18 1.17 -10.26 -21.81
C LEU A 18 1.83 -10.75 -20.50
N ILE A 19 1.04 -11.01 -19.47
CA ILE A 19 1.53 -11.57 -18.19
C ILE A 19 1.96 -13.04 -18.36
N CYS A 20 1.21 -13.84 -19.11
CA CYS A 20 1.55 -15.25 -19.36
C CYS A 20 2.86 -15.43 -20.15
N SER A 21 3.17 -14.53 -21.08
CA SER A 21 4.43 -14.61 -21.84
C SER A 21 5.67 -14.30 -21.00
N PHE A 22 5.54 -13.57 -19.89
CA PHE A 22 6.64 -13.31 -18.94
C PHE A 22 6.93 -14.49 -18.01
N VAL A 23 5.96 -15.35 -17.72
CA VAL A 23 6.11 -16.49 -16.81
C VAL A 23 6.80 -17.69 -17.48
N ALA A 24 6.70 -17.82 -18.79
CA ALA A 24 7.20 -18.99 -19.52
C ALA A 24 8.75 -19.07 -19.68
N VAL A 25 9.48 -18.01 -19.35
CA VAL A 25 10.93 -17.92 -19.65
C VAL A 25 11.84 -18.45 -18.51
N HIS A 26 11.31 -18.84 -17.35
CA HIS A 26 12.14 -19.11 -16.16
C HIS A 26 12.11 -20.55 -15.62
N ALA A 27 11.73 -21.55 -16.41
CA ALA A 27 11.61 -22.95 -15.96
C ALA A 27 12.86 -23.84 -16.18
N GLN A 28 14.04 -23.31 -16.43
CA GLN A 28 15.26 -24.13 -16.51
C GLN A 28 16.48 -23.44 -15.88
N GLN A 29 16.69 -23.69 -14.60
CA GLN A 29 18.03 -23.54 -14.00
C GLN A 29 18.37 -24.81 -13.23
N LYS A 30 19.23 -25.64 -13.84
CA LYS A 30 19.83 -26.83 -13.26
C LYS A 30 20.79 -26.41 -12.13
N SER A 31 20.54 -26.88 -10.94
CA SER A 31 21.48 -26.72 -9.80
C SER A 31 22.61 -27.76 -9.91
N ASN A 32 23.81 -27.30 -10.14
CA ASN A 32 25.01 -28.11 -9.89
C ASN A 32 25.40 -27.95 -8.40
N LEU A 33 25.13 -28.98 -7.63
CA LEU A 33 25.62 -29.16 -6.27
C LEU A 33 27.10 -29.58 -6.34
N ASN A 34 28.01 -28.64 -6.24
CA ASN A 34 29.38 -28.93 -5.80
C ASN A 34 29.51 -28.39 -4.37
N ASP A 35 29.65 -29.36 -3.49
CA ASP A 35 29.80 -29.14 -2.04
C ASP A 35 31.18 -28.59 -1.78
N THR A 36 31.33 -27.27 -1.77
CA THR A 36 32.52 -26.59 -1.33
C THR A 36 32.16 -25.75 -0.12
N VAL A 37 32.67 -26.10 1.05
CA VAL A 37 32.51 -25.30 2.25
C VAL A 37 33.20 -23.95 2.04
N ILE A 38 32.42 -22.97 1.63
CA ILE A 38 32.84 -21.57 1.53
C ILE A 38 32.67 -20.95 2.91
N LEU A 39 33.77 -20.66 3.57
CA LEU A 39 33.79 -19.77 4.73
C LEU A 39 33.26 -18.41 4.28
N LEU A 40 32.00 -18.14 4.59
CA LEU A 40 31.34 -16.86 4.32
C LEU A 40 32.09 -15.79 5.13
N LYS A 41 32.84 -14.94 4.43
CA LYS A 41 33.35 -13.70 4.98
C LYS A 41 32.15 -12.88 5.43
N GLU A 42 32.16 -12.42 6.67
CA GLU A 42 31.10 -11.59 7.22
C GLU A 42 30.77 -10.43 6.26
N VAL A 43 29.65 -10.53 5.57
CA VAL A 43 29.16 -9.46 4.69
C VAL A 43 28.45 -8.45 5.57
N SER A 44 29.20 -7.45 6.02
CA SER A 44 28.59 -6.26 6.64
C SER A 44 27.80 -5.52 5.57
N VAL A 45 26.53 -5.86 5.41
CA VAL A 45 25.58 -5.11 4.59
C VAL A 45 25.25 -3.84 5.35
N LYS A 46 25.95 -2.75 5.05
CA LYS A 46 25.51 -1.42 5.48
C LYS A 46 24.23 -1.11 4.71
N PRO A 47 23.07 -1.03 5.37
CA PRO A 47 21.84 -0.72 4.66
C PRO A 47 21.96 0.66 4.02
N LYS A 48 21.83 0.73 2.70
CA LYS A 48 21.77 2.00 1.98
C LYS A 48 20.44 2.63 2.33
N PHE A 49 20.48 3.74 3.06
CA PHE A 49 19.27 4.47 3.43
C PHE A 49 18.49 4.87 2.19
N SER A 50 17.25 4.37 2.05
CA SER A 50 16.26 5.00 1.21
C SER A 50 15.51 6.02 2.08
N LEU A 51 15.65 7.30 1.77
CA LEU A 51 14.97 8.38 2.52
C LEU A 51 13.44 8.29 2.38
N THR A 52 12.97 7.75 1.28
CA THR A 52 11.55 7.69 0.92
C THR A 52 10.88 6.38 1.30
N SER A 53 11.64 5.29 1.42
CA SER A 53 11.13 3.98 1.82
C SER A 53 12.15 3.26 2.70
N PRO A 54 12.34 3.70 3.95
CA PRO A 54 13.29 3.08 4.87
C PRO A 54 12.87 1.64 5.17
N ASP A 55 13.84 0.81 5.51
CA ASP A 55 13.54 -0.52 6.00
C ASP A 55 12.79 -0.45 7.34
N MET A 56 11.99 -1.48 7.65
CA MET A 56 11.16 -1.54 8.86
C MET A 56 11.98 -1.31 10.13
N MET A 57 13.15 -1.94 10.23
CA MET A 57 14.02 -1.77 11.39
C MET A 57 14.58 -0.34 11.51
N GLN A 58 14.87 0.30 10.38
CA GLN A 58 15.31 1.68 10.34
C GLN A 58 14.16 2.63 10.70
N ALA A 59 12.96 2.38 10.19
CA ALA A 59 11.77 3.15 10.55
C ALA A 59 11.49 3.07 12.05
N LEU A 60 11.57 1.89 12.65
CA LEU A 60 11.43 1.70 14.10
C LEU A 60 12.54 2.44 14.88
N ALA A 61 13.78 2.39 14.42
CA ALA A 61 14.88 3.10 15.06
C ALA A 61 14.71 4.62 15.00
N LEU A 62 14.24 5.14 13.86
CA LEU A 62 13.91 6.56 13.71
C LEU A 62 12.74 6.96 14.60
N GLN A 63 11.70 6.13 14.67
CA GLN A 63 10.52 6.37 15.47
C GLN A 63 10.85 6.45 16.98
N ARG A 64 11.76 5.62 17.47
CA ARG A 64 12.24 5.66 18.88
C ARG A 64 12.92 6.97 19.26
N ARG A 65 13.42 7.75 18.28
CA ARG A 65 14.04 9.06 18.50
C ARG A 65 13.02 10.20 18.55
N ILE A 66 11.78 9.94 18.15
CA ILE A 66 10.71 10.94 18.17
C ILE A 66 10.09 10.93 19.55
N ALA A 67 10.21 12.05 20.27
CA ALA A 67 9.52 12.23 21.53
C ALA A 67 8.01 12.32 21.27
N GLY A 68 7.23 11.48 21.96
CA GLY A 68 5.78 11.50 21.91
C GLY A 68 5.15 10.26 21.31
N SER A 69 3.88 10.35 20.93
CA SER A 69 3.08 9.19 20.53
C SER A 69 3.12 8.98 19.01
N THR A 70 3.96 8.05 18.62
CA THR A 70 4.01 7.53 17.24
C THR A 70 3.84 6.01 17.28
N SER A 71 3.35 5.43 16.21
CA SER A 71 3.30 3.98 16.05
C SER A 71 3.56 3.59 14.61
N LEU A 72 4.09 2.39 14.42
CA LEU A 72 4.35 1.81 13.12
C LEU A 72 3.54 0.53 13.01
N VAL A 73 2.74 0.45 11.94
CA VAL A 73 1.84 -0.67 11.68
C VAL A 73 2.35 -1.40 10.46
N GLU A 74 2.92 -2.57 10.66
CA GLU A 74 3.33 -3.43 9.56
C GLU A 74 2.12 -4.01 8.86
N ILE A 75 2.11 -3.94 7.54
CA ILE A 75 1.06 -4.54 6.71
C ILE A 75 1.50 -5.94 6.30
N ARG A 76 0.91 -6.95 6.93
CA ARG A 76 1.17 -8.36 6.66
C ARG A 76 -0.04 -8.99 5.97
N PRO A 77 -0.06 -9.05 4.65
CA PRO A 77 -1.19 -9.63 3.92
C PRO A 77 -1.39 -11.12 4.20
N ASP A 78 -0.34 -11.83 4.61
CA ASP A 78 -0.37 -13.28 4.78
C ASP A 78 -1.21 -13.75 5.96
N ASN A 79 -1.28 -12.96 7.04
CA ASN A 79 -1.89 -13.36 8.30
C ASN A 79 -3.24 -12.69 8.60
N GLN A 80 -3.62 -11.68 7.82
CA GLN A 80 -4.83 -10.90 8.09
C GLN A 80 -5.54 -10.53 6.80
N ARG A 81 -6.88 -10.48 6.86
CA ARG A 81 -7.64 -9.77 5.86
C ARG A 81 -7.31 -8.28 5.99
N ILE A 82 -6.81 -7.70 4.91
CA ILE A 82 -6.56 -6.26 4.82
C ILE A 82 -7.25 -5.78 3.54
N ALA A 83 -8.57 -5.69 3.58
CA ALA A 83 -9.32 -5.17 2.45
C ALA A 83 -9.44 -3.64 2.50
N THR A 84 -9.32 -3.05 3.69
CA THR A 84 -9.51 -1.61 3.91
C THR A 84 -8.47 -1.05 4.87
N ILE A 85 -8.37 0.28 4.90
CA ILE A 85 -7.53 0.98 5.88
C ILE A 85 -7.98 0.68 7.31
N LYS A 86 -9.29 0.47 7.53
CA LYS A 86 -9.82 0.06 8.83
C LYS A 86 -9.22 -1.27 9.28
N ASP A 87 -9.15 -2.25 8.40
CA ASP A 87 -8.55 -3.55 8.73
C ASP A 87 -7.09 -3.39 9.16
N ALA A 88 -6.35 -2.52 8.48
CA ALA A 88 -4.94 -2.25 8.78
C ALA A 88 -4.74 -1.52 10.12
N LEU A 89 -5.61 -0.59 10.45
CA LEU A 89 -5.41 0.33 11.57
C LEU A 89 -6.33 0.10 12.78
N LYS A 90 -7.24 -0.89 12.72
CA LYS A 90 -8.24 -1.17 13.77
C LYS A 90 -7.65 -1.42 15.17
N MET A 91 -6.41 -1.91 15.24
CA MET A 91 -5.72 -2.19 16.50
C MET A 91 -4.86 -1.04 16.99
N GLN A 92 -4.89 0.12 16.29
CA GLN A 92 -4.06 1.26 16.68
C GLN A 92 -4.75 2.13 17.72
N PRO A 93 -4.19 2.26 18.95
CA PRO A 93 -4.75 3.11 19.98
C PRO A 93 -4.85 4.57 19.51
N GLY A 94 -6.01 5.20 19.74
CA GLY A 94 -6.25 6.60 19.40
C GLY A 94 -6.50 6.86 17.92
N VAL A 95 -6.62 5.82 17.10
CA VAL A 95 -7.08 5.90 15.70
C VAL A 95 -8.43 5.21 15.62
N MET A 96 -9.43 5.91 15.11
CA MET A 96 -10.77 5.38 14.88
C MET A 96 -11.16 5.55 13.42
N ILE A 97 -11.59 4.45 12.81
CA ILE A 97 -12.04 4.42 11.42
C ILE A 97 -13.46 3.86 11.40
N GLN A 98 -14.38 4.65 10.88
CA GLN A 98 -15.78 4.29 10.74
C GLN A 98 -16.16 4.21 9.28
N GLU A 99 -16.59 3.04 8.85
CA GLU A 99 -17.15 2.77 7.52
C GLU A 99 -18.68 2.79 7.63
N PHE A 100 -19.36 3.58 6.77
CA PHE A 100 -20.81 3.72 6.79
C PHE A 100 -21.49 2.90 5.71
N PHE A 101 -20.87 2.74 4.55
CA PHE A 101 -21.45 2.13 3.36
C PHE A 101 -20.67 0.93 2.84
N GLY A 102 -19.82 0.33 3.66
CA GLY A 102 -19.05 -0.85 3.30
C GLY A 102 -17.55 -0.60 3.15
N SER A 103 -16.84 -1.58 2.60
CA SER A 103 -15.39 -1.62 2.61
C SER A 103 -14.71 -0.60 1.69
N ASN A 104 -15.44 0.00 0.77
CA ASN A 104 -14.89 0.95 -0.21
C ASN A 104 -15.43 2.37 -0.06
N ASP A 105 -16.22 2.60 0.98
CA ASP A 105 -16.68 3.94 1.31
C ASP A 105 -15.50 4.82 1.72
N GLN A 106 -15.77 6.10 1.69
CA GLN A 106 -14.93 7.14 2.27
C GLN A 106 -15.05 7.08 3.80
N PRO A 107 -14.26 6.24 4.50
CA PRO A 107 -14.43 6.09 5.93
C PRO A 107 -14.11 7.39 6.65
N ARG A 108 -14.76 7.60 7.79
CA ARG A 108 -14.33 8.63 8.72
C ARG A 108 -13.07 8.17 9.43
N LEU A 109 -12.04 8.95 9.29
CA LEU A 109 -10.78 8.75 9.99
C LEU A 109 -10.66 9.81 11.08
N ASN A 110 -10.39 9.35 12.28
CA ASN A 110 -10.25 10.18 13.45
C ASN A 110 -8.99 9.77 14.22
N ILE A 111 -8.20 10.76 14.60
CA ILE A 111 -7.04 10.56 15.45
C ILE A 111 -7.20 11.48 16.66
N ARG A 112 -7.28 10.89 17.88
CA ARG A 112 -7.42 11.60 19.14
C ARG A 112 -8.60 12.58 19.19
N GLY A 113 -9.73 12.24 18.55
CA GLY A 113 -10.92 13.10 18.56
C GLY A 113 -10.97 14.13 17.43
N SER A 114 -9.92 14.31 16.65
CA SER A 114 -9.94 15.20 15.48
C SER A 114 -10.73 14.58 14.33
N GLY A 115 -11.45 15.40 13.58
CA GLY A 115 -12.21 14.93 12.42
C GLY A 115 -13.63 14.42 12.74
N ILE A 116 -14.06 14.38 14.00
CA ILE A 116 -15.43 13.95 14.38
C ILE A 116 -16.49 14.91 13.86
N GLN A 117 -16.21 16.20 13.83
CA GLN A 117 -17.20 17.23 13.55
C GLN A 117 -17.36 17.57 12.07
N SER A 118 -16.50 17.07 11.21
CA SER A 118 -16.52 17.51 9.83
C SER A 118 -17.37 16.61 8.94
N ASN A 119 -18.54 17.09 8.61
CA ASN A 119 -19.30 16.63 7.47
C ASN A 119 -19.67 17.89 6.66
N PRO A 120 -19.33 18.02 5.39
CA PRO A 120 -18.69 17.04 4.50
C PRO A 120 -17.14 17.11 4.44
N GLN A 121 -16.51 18.08 5.07
CA GLN A 121 -15.08 18.35 4.93
C GLN A 121 -14.25 17.59 5.98
N ARG A 122 -13.52 16.59 5.54
CA ARG A 122 -12.62 15.79 6.36
C ARG A 122 -11.30 16.54 6.53
N ARG A 123 -11.10 17.16 7.69
CA ARG A 123 -9.89 17.94 8.02
C ARG A 123 -9.29 17.48 9.35
N GLY A 124 -8.08 17.95 9.65
CA GLY A 124 -7.40 17.69 10.93
C GLY A 124 -6.55 16.43 10.95
N VAL A 125 -6.54 15.66 9.86
CA VAL A 125 -5.61 14.53 9.67
C VAL A 125 -4.90 14.72 8.34
N TYR A 126 -3.59 14.49 8.34
CA TYR A 126 -2.77 14.51 7.14
C TYR A 126 -2.54 13.09 6.65
N LEU A 127 -2.83 12.87 5.37
CA LEU A 127 -2.50 11.63 4.69
C LEU A 127 -1.26 11.86 3.83
N LEU A 128 -0.30 10.96 3.96
CA LEU A 128 0.93 11.00 3.19
C LEU A 128 1.14 9.66 2.49
N GLN A 129 1.67 9.73 1.29
CA GLN A 129 2.20 8.59 0.56
C GLN A 129 3.70 8.80 0.41
N ASP A 130 4.50 7.93 1.03
CA ASP A 130 5.97 8.03 1.03
C ASP A 130 6.50 9.39 1.51
N GLY A 131 5.84 9.98 2.49
CA GLY A 131 6.18 11.29 3.03
C GLY A 131 5.64 12.49 2.24
N ILE A 132 4.97 12.26 1.10
CA ILE A 132 4.37 13.30 0.27
C ILE A 132 2.90 13.46 0.65
N PRO A 133 2.43 14.68 1.00
CA PRO A 133 1.03 14.93 1.29
C PRO A 133 0.10 14.65 0.11
N VAL A 134 -1.01 13.96 0.37
CA VAL A 134 -2.07 13.70 -0.62
C VAL A 134 -3.39 14.41 -0.28
N ASN A 135 -3.37 15.27 0.74
CA ASN A 135 -4.49 16.14 1.05
C ASN A 135 -4.69 17.19 -0.04
N PHE A 136 -5.93 17.64 -0.21
CA PHE A 136 -6.24 18.81 -1.04
C PHE A 136 -5.71 20.10 -0.41
N SER A 137 -5.64 21.16 -1.20
CA SER A 137 -5.13 22.46 -0.77
C SER A 137 -5.95 23.08 0.38
N ASP A 138 -7.24 22.74 0.50
CA ASP A 138 -8.11 23.15 1.59
C ASP A 138 -7.93 22.34 2.89
N GLY A 139 -6.99 21.38 2.88
CA GLY A 139 -6.71 20.47 4.00
C GLY A 139 -7.65 19.27 4.10
N SER A 140 -8.62 19.15 3.22
CA SER A 140 -9.48 17.97 3.17
C SER A 140 -8.73 16.75 2.58
N TYR A 141 -9.25 15.57 2.82
CA TYR A 141 -8.63 14.33 2.33
C TYR A 141 -9.66 13.29 1.91
N VAL A 142 -9.24 12.41 1.04
CA VAL A 142 -9.99 11.25 0.55
C VAL A 142 -9.27 9.99 1.00
N VAL A 143 -9.77 9.33 2.04
CA VAL A 143 -9.15 8.10 2.58
C VAL A 143 -9.22 6.95 1.57
N GLY A 144 -10.27 6.89 0.78
CA GLY A 144 -10.53 5.82 -0.17
C GLY A 144 -9.47 5.65 -1.27
N ILE A 145 -8.67 6.68 -1.55
CA ILE A 145 -7.57 6.58 -2.53
C ILE A 145 -6.36 5.82 -1.98
N MET A 146 -6.28 5.67 -0.65
CA MET A 146 -5.17 4.96 -0.02
C MET A 146 -5.44 3.47 -0.03
N ASP A 147 -4.51 2.69 -0.55
CA ASP A 147 -4.60 1.23 -0.51
C ASP A 147 -3.57 0.68 0.49
N ALA A 148 -4.10 0.10 1.57
CA ALA A 148 -3.25 -0.52 2.58
C ALA A 148 -2.44 -1.70 2.04
N MET A 149 -2.93 -2.40 1.00
CA MET A 149 -2.25 -3.57 0.42
C MET A 149 -0.99 -3.20 -0.36
N THR A 150 -0.93 -1.97 -0.89
CA THR A 150 0.26 -1.47 -1.59
C THR A 150 1.32 -0.94 -0.62
N ALA A 151 0.93 -0.68 0.64
CA ALA A 151 1.84 -0.23 1.67
C ALA A 151 2.60 -1.41 2.29
N ARG A 152 3.83 -1.17 2.67
CA ARG A 152 4.64 -2.07 3.48
C ARG A 152 4.33 -1.90 4.97
N TYR A 153 4.23 -0.67 5.41
CA TYR A 153 3.81 -0.27 6.74
C TYR A 153 3.16 1.11 6.71
N VAL A 154 2.43 1.42 7.75
CA VAL A 154 1.84 2.74 7.98
C VAL A 154 2.46 3.34 9.23
N GLU A 155 3.01 4.55 9.11
CA GLU A 155 3.44 5.35 10.24
C GLU A 155 2.28 6.19 10.72
N VAL A 156 2.03 6.15 12.02
CA VAL A 156 0.96 6.90 12.66
C VAL A 156 1.58 7.94 13.60
N PHE A 157 1.46 9.21 13.24
CA PHE A 157 1.90 10.33 14.05
C PHE A 157 0.68 10.94 14.74
N LYS A 158 0.68 11.00 16.08
CA LYS A 158 -0.48 11.42 16.86
C LYS A 158 -0.24 12.79 17.51
N GLY A 159 -1.19 13.71 17.27
CA GLY A 159 -1.14 15.05 17.88
C GLY A 159 0.06 15.85 17.39
N ALA A 160 0.77 16.52 18.29
CA ALA A 160 1.89 17.42 17.99
C ALA A 160 3.01 16.82 17.13
N ASN A 161 3.20 15.50 17.16
CA ASN A 161 4.19 14.82 16.34
C ASN A 161 3.92 14.92 14.83
N ALA A 162 2.68 15.21 14.46
CA ALA A 162 2.30 15.40 13.07
C ALA A 162 2.57 16.82 12.56
N LEU A 163 2.86 17.79 13.42
CA LEU A 163 3.14 19.19 13.04
C LEU A 163 4.32 19.34 12.10
N ARG A 164 5.24 18.36 12.10
CA ARG A 164 6.33 18.30 11.11
C ARG A 164 5.86 18.27 9.65
N PHE A 165 4.61 17.88 9.41
CA PHE A 165 4.02 17.79 8.09
C PHE A 165 3.15 19.00 7.73
N GLY A 166 2.94 19.93 8.65
CA GLY A 166 2.19 21.16 8.42
C GLY A 166 1.12 21.47 9.46
N ALA A 167 0.53 22.65 9.38
CA ALA A 167 -0.41 23.17 10.37
C ALA A 167 -1.79 22.47 10.37
N GLY A 168 -2.17 21.79 9.30
CA GLY A 168 -3.46 21.07 9.19
C GLY A 168 -3.54 19.76 9.95
N THR A 169 -2.58 19.45 10.83
CA THR A 169 -2.37 18.13 11.45
C THR A 169 -2.80 18.08 12.93
N LEU A 170 -3.86 18.77 13.33
CA LEU A 170 -4.31 18.84 14.73
C LEU A 170 -4.53 17.48 15.38
N GLY A 171 -5.05 16.52 14.68
CA GLY A 171 -5.25 15.16 15.17
C GLY A 171 -4.04 14.27 14.99
N GLY A 172 -3.42 14.37 13.83
CA GLY A 172 -2.31 13.51 13.48
C GLY A 172 -2.04 13.40 11.99
N ALA A 173 -1.12 12.51 11.64
CA ALA A 173 -0.81 12.18 10.27
C ALA A 173 -0.64 10.67 10.11
N LEU A 174 -1.02 10.16 8.94
CA LEU A 174 -0.78 8.79 8.50
C LEU A 174 0.11 8.81 7.27
N ASN A 175 1.26 8.16 7.34
CA ASN A 175 2.16 8.01 6.22
C ASN A 175 2.15 6.55 5.74
N PHE A 176 1.67 6.32 4.54
CA PHE A 176 1.67 5.01 3.89
C PHE A 176 2.99 4.85 3.13
N VAL A 177 3.83 3.94 3.60
CA VAL A 177 5.13 3.69 2.99
C VAL A 177 5.01 2.55 2.00
N SER A 178 5.28 2.84 0.74
CA SER A 178 5.09 1.91 -0.37
C SER A 178 6.08 0.74 -0.33
N ARG A 179 5.66 -0.39 -0.85
CA ARG A 179 6.54 -1.51 -1.18
C ARG A 179 7.37 -1.18 -2.41
N THR A 180 8.60 -1.61 -2.39
CA THR A 180 9.52 -1.50 -3.52
C THR A 180 10.19 -2.84 -3.75
N ALA A 181 10.72 -3.10 -4.93
CA ALA A 181 11.46 -4.33 -5.17
C ALA A 181 12.76 -4.44 -4.35
N GLN A 182 13.20 -3.34 -3.72
CA GLN A 182 14.32 -3.36 -2.78
C GLN A 182 13.93 -3.98 -1.43
N THR A 183 12.67 -3.79 -1.05
CA THR A 183 12.14 -4.25 0.23
C THR A 183 11.35 -5.54 0.11
N ASP A 184 10.75 -5.78 -1.06
CA ASP A 184 9.93 -6.94 -1.34
C ASP A 184 10.15 -7.40 -2.79
N SER A 185 10.90 -8.48 -2.96
CA SER A 185 11.24 -9.04 -4.28
C SER A 185 10.49 -10.34 -4.57
N THR A 186 9.49 -10.66 -3.76
CA THR A 186 8.67 -11.87 -3.94
C THR A 186 7.49 -11.64 -4.86
N THR A 187 7.03 -12.70 -5.49
CA THR A 187 5.77 -12.70 -6.23
C THR A 187 4.72 -13.42 -5.38
N SER A 188 3.59 -12.76 -5.14
CA SER A 188 2.49 -13.34 -4.39
C SER A 188 1.15 -13.12 -5.06
N VAL A 189 0.27 -14.09 -4.94
CA VAL A 189 -1.14 -14.01 -5.31
C VAL A 189 -1.95 -14.38 -4.09
N LYS A 190 -2.89 -13.54 -3.71
CA LYS A 190 -3.79 -13.76 -2.59
C LYS A 190 -5.23 -13.70 -3.09
N LEU A 191 -5.99 -14.74 -2.78
CA LEU A 191 -7.42 -14.81 -3.01
C LEU A 191 -8.14 -14.81 -1.67
N GLU A 192 -9.14 -13.96 -1.52
CA GLU A 192 -9.93 -13.83 -0.32
C GLU A 192 -11.42 -13.97 -0.64
N GLY A 193 -12.15 -14.64 0.22
CA GLY A 193 -13.60 -14.72 0.16
C GLY A 193 -14.22 -14.40 1.52
N GLY A 194 -15.40 -13.81 1.53
CA GLY A 194 -16.05 -13.42 2.78
C GLY A 194 -17.56 -13.32 2.68
N SER A 195 -18.18 -12.94 3.79
CA SER A 195 -19.61 -12.71 3.87
C SER A 195 -20.05 -11.59 2.93
N TYR A 196 -21.35 -11.55 2.64
CA TYR A 196 -21.96 -10.53 1.76
C TYR A 196 -21.39 -10.47 0.35
N GLY A 197 -20.97 -11.63 -0.20
CA GLY A 197 -20.41 -11.73 -1.54
C GLY A 197 -19.06 -11.04 -1.70
N THR A 198 -18.28 -10.92 -0.64
CA THR A 198 -16.94 -10.33 -0.71
C THR A 198 -15.99 -11.29 -1.41
N ILE A 199 -15.34 -10.80 -2.45
CA ILE A 199 -14.25 -11.47 -3.15
C ILE A 199 -13.10 -10.46 -3.29
N GLY A 200 -11.90 -10.88 -2.90
CA GLY A 200 -10.68 -10.10 -3.04
C GLY A 200 -9.61 -10.88 -3.80
N LEU A 201 -8.94 -10.22 -4.71
CA LEU A 201 -7.76 -10.74 -5.41
C LEU A 201 -6.65 -9.71 -5.31
N THR A 202 -5.52 -10.12 -4.76
CA THR A 202 -4.32 -9.29 -4.68
C THR A 202 -3.18 -9.99 -5.41
N PHE A 203 -2.52 -9.26 -6.26
CA PHE A 203 -1.31 -9.67 -6.96
C PHE A 203 -0.18 -8.71 -6.62
N THR A 204 0.98 -9.24 -6.24
CA THR A 204 2.19 -8.43 -6.05
C THR A 204 3.38 -9.14 -6.66
N THR A 205 4.27 -8.37 -7.26
CA THR A 205 5.55 -8.89 -7.78
C THR A 205 6.62 -7.82 -7.72
N GLY A 206 7.82 -8.21 -7.28
CA GLY A 206 8.99 -7.36 -7.24
C GLY A 206 10.16 -8.03 -7.94
N LYS A 207 10.91 -7.30 -8.76
CA LYS A 207 12.10 -7.80 -9.45
C LYS A 207 13.22 -6.77 -9.45
N ARG A 208 14.43 -7.23 -9.20
CA ARG A 208 15.65 -6.45 -9.35
C ARG A 208 16.44 -6.95 -10.55
N MET A 209 16.90 -6.03 -11.38
CA MET A 209 17.62 -6.32 -12.62
C MET A 209 18.82 -5.37 -12.74
N GLY A 210 19.94 -5.74 -12.10
CA GLY A 210 21.12 -4.90 -12.06
C GLY A 210 20.89 -3.56 -11.37
N ALA A 211 20.98 -2.47 -12.13
CA ALA A 211 20.71 -1.11 -11.63
C ALA A 211 19.23 -0.77 -11.53
N TRP A 212 18.37 -1.55 -12.16
CA TRP A 212 16.92 -1.34 -12.19
C TRP A 212 16.19 -2.21 -11.18
N ASP A 213 15.14 -1.67 -10.63
CA ASP A 213 14.19 -2.43 -9.83
C ASP A 213 12.75 -2.05 -10.22
N MET A 214 11.85 -3.00 -10.13
CA MET A 214 10.44 -2.82 -10.48
C MET A 214 9.58 -3.55 -9.45
N PHE A 215 8.54 -2.88 -8.98
CA PHE A 215 7.51 -3.48 -8.13
C PHE A 215 6.13 -3.15 -8.69
N VAL A 216 5.28 -4.14 -8.75
CA VAL A 216 3.88 -4.02 -9.19
C VAL A 216 2.98 -4.62 -8.13
N ALA A 217 1.93 -3.92 -7.77
CA ALA A 217 0.85 -4.46 -6.96
C ALA A 217 -0.49 -4.12 -7.61
N SER A 218 -1.42 -5.06 -7.59
CA SER A 218 -2.79 -4.85 -8.04
C SER A 218 -3.73 -5.54 -7.09
N THR A 219 -4.78 -4.85 -6.67
CA THR A 219 -5.81 -5.38 -5.78
C THR A 219 -7.17 -5.15 -6.41
N TYR A 220 -7.93 -6.21 -6.56
CA TYR A 220 -9.35 -6.16 -6.91
C TYR A 220 -10.17 -6.62 -5.73
N ASN A 221 -11.18 -5.86 -5.37
CA ASN A 221 -12.12 -6.21 -4.30
C ASN A 221 -13.53 -5.90 -4.74
N THR A 222 -14.42 -6.86 -4.59
CA THR A 222 -15.86 -6.69 -4.81
C THR A 222 -16.62 -7.13 -3.58
N GLN A 223 -17.74 -6.46 -3.30
CA GLN A 223 -18.62 -6.77 -2.19
C GLN A 223 -20.04 -6.32 -2.52
N LYS A 224 -21.02 -7.19 -2.28
CA LYS A 224 -22.44 -6.84 -2.41
C LYS A 224 -22.97 -6.01 -1.23
N GLY A 225 -22.30 -6.12 -0.08
CA GLY A 225 -22.73 -5.44 1.13
C GLY A 225 -23.95 -6.09 1.82
N TYR A 226 -24.28 -5.57 3.00
CA TYR A 226 -25.41 -6.07 3.82
C TYR A 226 -26.67 -5.21 3.67
N ARG A 227 -26.59 -4.08 2.97
CA ARG A 227 -27.71 -3.17 2.70
C ARG A 227 -28.03 -3.18 1.22
N ILE A 228 -29.29 -2.86 0.89
CA ILE A 228 -29.71 -2.61 -0.49
C ILE A 228 -28.94 -1.38 -1.02
N TYR A 229 -28.47 -1.45 -2.27
CA TYR A 229 -27.63 -0.41 -2.90
C TYR A 229 -26.29 -0.17 -2.21
N ASN A 230 -25.66 -1.24 -1.72
CA ASN A 230 -24.33 -1.18 -1.10
C ASN A 230 -23.30 -2.04 -1.86
N GLU A 231 -23.53 -2.24 -3.13
CA GLU A 231 -22.57 -2.95 -3.98
C GLU A 231 -21.42 -2.02 -4.35
N ASN A 232 -20.21 -2.52 -4.21
CA ASN A 232 -19.07 -1.77 -4.62
C ASN A 232 -17.99 -2.67 -5.25
N ASN A 233 -17.29 -2.10 -6.23
CA ASN A 233 -16.17 -2.72 -6.92
C ASN A 233 -14.99 -1.76 -6.87
N ARG A 234 -13.84 -2.26 -6.44
CA ARG A 234 -12.62 -1.48 -6.31
C ARG A 234 -11.48 -2.19 -7.01
N LEU A 235 -10.80 -1.46 -7.87
CA LEU A 235 -9.54 -1.87 -8.47
C LEU A 235 -8.47 -0.84 -8.14
N THR A 236 -7.38 -1.28 -7.54
CA THR A 236 -6.21 -0.46 -7.31
C THR A 236 -5.01 -1.08 -7.98
N ALA A 237 -4.13 -0.26 -8.50
CA ALA A 237 -2.87 -0.68 -9.06
C ALA A 237 -1.78 0.30 -8.65
N SER A 238 -0.62 -0.21 -8.29
CA SER A 238 0.57 0.57 -8.04
C SER A 238 1.74 0.01 -8.83
N PHE A 239 2.54 0.90 -9.35
CA PHE A 239 3.71 0.59 -10.13
C PHE A 239 4.88 1.46 -9.67
N ASN A 240 5.98 0.81 -9.30
CA ASN A 240 7.20 1.47 -8.88
C ASN A 240 8.34 1.00 -9.76
N VAL A 241 9.09 1.92 -10.33
CA VAL A 241 10.32 1.66 -11.06
C VAL A 241 11.43 2.48 -10.45
N GLY A 242 12.50 1.82 -10.06
CA GLY A 242 13.70 2.43 -9.55
C GLY A 242 14.89 2.19 -10.46
N TRP A 243 15.74 3.20 -10.60
CA TRP A 243 17.07 3.08 -11.16
C TRP A 243 18.09 3.59 -10.16
N ARG A 244 19.14 2.82 -9.93
CA ARG A 244 20.16 3.14 -8.94
C ARG A 244 21.56 2.94 -9.49
N ASN A 245 22.38 3.93 -9.23
CA ASN A 245 23.80 3.91 -9.46
C ASN A 245 24.50 4.15 -8.11
N GLN A 246 25.82 4.06 -8.07
CA GLN A 246 26.61 4.33 -6.85
C GLN A 246 26.36 5.74 -6.28
N LYS A 247 26.05 6.71 -7.12
CA LYS A 247 25.87 8.13 -6.74
C LYS A 247 24.42 8.61 -6.76
N HIS A 248 23.55 8.00 -7.57
CA HIS A 248 22.20 8.52 -7.83
C HIS A 248 21.15 7.43 -7.65
N THR A 249 19.99 7.82 -7.19
CA THR A 249 18.79 7.00 -7.15
C THR A 249 17.64 7.78 -7.77
N ILE A 250 16.98 7.21 -8.76
CA ILE A 250 15.79 7.75 -9.40
C ILE A 250 14.68 6.73 -9.20
N GLU A 251 13.55 7.16 -8.66
CA GLU A 251 12.39 6.31 -8.46
C GLU A 251 11.16 7.00 -9.03
N ASN A 252 10.37 6.27 -9.81
CA ASN A 252 9.03 6.68 -10.24
C ASN A 252 8.01 5.79 -9.54
N ARG A 253 7.00 6.40 -8.93
CA ARG A 253 5.90 5.70 -8.26
C ARG A 253 4.58 6.20 -8.84
N THR A 254 3.81 5.27 -9.37
CA THR A 254 2.51 5.54 -9.96
C THR A 254 1.44 4.76 -9.23
N PHE A 255 0.38 5.43 -8.82
CA PHE A 255 -0.78 4.83 -8.16
C PHE A 255 -2.02 5.10 -9.01
N MET A 256 -2.81 4.06 -9.23
CA MET A 256 -4.07 4.14 -9.95
C MET A 256 -5.17 3.55 -9.06
N HIS A 257 -6.27 4.25 -8.96
CA HIS A 257 -7.41 3.86 -8.15
C HIS A 257 -8.70 4.02 -8.95
N PHE A 258 -9.45 2.94 -9.06
CA PHE A 258 -10.75 2.91 -9.71
C PHE A 258 -11.77 2.34 -8.73
N THR A 259 -12.80 3.11 -8.43
CA THR A 259 -13.90 2.67 -7.57
C THR A 259 -15.22 2.86 -8.30
N HIS A 260 -16.06 1.85 -8.24
CA HIS A 260 -17.42 1.89 -8.75
C HIS A 260 -18.37 1.52 -7.61
N LEU A 261 -19.28 2.43 -7.31
CA LEU A 261 -20.28 2.32 -6.25
C LEU A 261 -21.66 2.30 -6.88
N TYR A 262 -22.53 1.42 -6.38
CA TYR A 262 -23.95 1.32 -6.74
C TYR A 262 -24.84 1.52 -5.53
#